data_bbe726423bf3155da85dded7387408e9
#
_entry.id   bbe726423bf3155da85dded7387408e9
#
_cell.length_a   1.000
_cell.length_b   1.000
_cell.length_c   1.000
_cell.angle_alpha   90.00
_cell.angle_beta   90.00
_cell.angle_gamma   90.00
#
_symmetry.space_group_name_H-M   'P 1'
#
loop_
_entity.id
_entity.type
_entity.pdbx_description
1 polymer ?
#
loop_
_entity_poly.entity_id
_entity_poly.type
_entity_poly.pdbx_seq_one_letter_code
_entity_poly.pdbx_strand_id
1 'polypeptide(L)'
;MSVKKTYKLYVDGKFPRTESGRYYELHDKKERLLANVSRSSRKDFRNAVVAARKAQGGWAKSSAYLKGQILYRVSEMLEGRSEQVIEELMALL
;
A
#
# COMPACT_ATOMS: atom_id res chain seq x y z
N MET A 1 -15.95 -5.52 -21.37
CA MET A 1 -14.67 -6.04 -20.84
C MET A 1 -14.09 -5.04 -19.83
N SER A 2 -13.85 -5.48 -18.61
CA SER A 2 -13.30 -4.60 -17.58
C SER A 2 -11.77 -4.61 -17.63
N VAL A 3 -11.18 -3.42 -17.52
CA VAL A 3 -9.74 -3.28 -17.42
C VAL A 3 -9.35 -3.38 -15.95
N LYS A 4 -8.45 -4.29 -15.62
CA LYS A 4 -8.01 -4.46 -14.25
C LYS A 4 -7.00 -3.37 -13.87
N LYS A 5 -7.16 -2.88 -12.65
CA LYS A 5 -6.29 -1.83 -12.12
C LYS A 5 -4.87 -2.35 -11.88
N THR A 6 -3.87 -1.53 -12.19
CA THR A 6 -2.50 -1.76 -11.77
C THR A 6 -2.25 -0.93 -10.52
N TYR A 7 -1.95 -1.59 -9.41
CA TYR A 7 -1.70 -0.91 -8.14
C TYR A 7 -0.31 -0.31 -8.15
N LYS A 8 -0.25 0.98 -7.86
CA LYS A 8 1.01 1.72 -7.74
C LYS A 8 1.65 1.44 -6.40
N LEU A 9 2.91 1.82 -6.26
CA LEU A 9 3.58 1.84 -4.97
C LEU A 9 2.98 2.94 -4.08
N TYR A 10 3.25 2.87 -2.79
CA TYR A 10 2.90 3.95 -1.86
C TYR A 10 4.18 4.35 -1.12
N VAL A 11 4.71 5.51 -1.46
CA VAL A 11 5.98 5.98 -0.92
C VAL A 11 5.86 7.49 -0.66
N ASP A 12 6.27 7.91 0.53
CA ASP A 12 6.31 9.33 0.91
C ASP A 12 4.94 10.02 0.76
N GLY A 13 3.87 9.32 1.12
CA GLY A 13 2.51 9.86 1.01
C GLY A 13 1.99 10.00 -0.40
N LYS A 14 2.68 9.45 -1.38
CA LYS A 14 2.34 9.54 -2.80
C LYS A 14 2.22 8.15 -3.42
N PHE A 15 1.66 8.10 -4.61
CA PHE A 15 1.48 6.83 -5.33
C PHE A 15 2.33 6.85 -6.62
N PRO A 16 3.67 6.69 -6.51
CA PRO A 16 4.51 6.65 -7.69
C PRO A 16 4.38 5.34 -8.42
N ARG A 17 4.61 5.38 -9.73
CA ARG A 17 4.74 4.18 -10.53
C ARG A 17 6.13 3.60 -10.32
N THR A 18 6.31 2.31 -10.61
CA THR A 18 7.65 1.72 -10.60
C THR A 18 8.50 2.36 -11.68
N GLU A 19 9.81 2.40 -11.45
CA GLU A 19 10.76 2.93 -12.41
C GLU A 19 10.67 2.21 -13.76
N SER A 20 10.58 0.88 -13.73
CA SER A 20 10.56 0.06 -14.94
C SER A 20 9.20 -0.05 -15.60
N GLY A 21 8.13 0.29 -14.89
CA GLY A 21 6.76 0.06 -15.35
C GLY A 21 6.33 -1.40 -15.34
N ARG A 22 7.17 -2.29 -14.82
CA ARG A 22 6.87 -3.73 -14.79
C ARG A 22 5.81 -4.04 -13.74
N TYR A 23 5.03 -5.09 -14.01
CA TYR A 23 4.01 -5.56 -13.10
C TYR A 23 3.89 -7.07 -13.19
N TYR A 24 3.20 -7.65 -12.24
CA TYR A 24 2.81 -9.06 -12.29
C TYR A 24 1.32 -9.18 -12.00
N GLU A 25 0.73 -10.26 -12.50
CA GLU A 25 -0.69 -10.49 -12.34
C GLU A 25 -1.00 -11.25 -11.06
N LEU A 26 -2.06 -10.85 -10.37
CA LEU A 26 -2.56 -11.51 -9.17
C LEU A 26 -3.87 -12.20 -9.53
N HIS A 27 -3.94 -13.51 -9.28
CA HIS A 27 -5.09 -14.34 -9.61
C HIS A 27 -5.74 -14.92 -8.35
N ASP A 28 -7.04 -15.20 -8.44
CA ASP A 28 -7.75 -15.91 -7.38
C ASP A 28 -7.60 -17.43 -7.51
N LYS A 29 -8.29 -18.18 -6.65
CA LYS A 29 -8.22 -19.66 -6.67
C LYS A 29 -8.72 -20.28 -7.96
N LYS A 30 -9.59 -19.57 -8.69
CA LYS A 30 -10.14 -20.02 -9.97
C LYS A 30 -9.35 -19.49 -11.16
N GLU A 31 -8.15 -18.98 -10.89
CA GLU A 31 -7.24 -18.39 -11.88
C GLU A 31 -7.81 -17.17 -12.62
N ARG A 32 -8.80 -16.50 -12.02
CA ARG A 32 -9.32 -15.25 -12.57
C ARG A 32 -8.42 -14.08 -12.17
N LEU A 33 -8.17 -13.19 -13.11
CA LEU A 33 -7.33 -12.01 -12.84
C LEU A 33 -8.02 -11.07 -11.87
N LEU A 34 -7.39 -10.84 -10.71
CA LEU A 34 -7.87 -9.89 -9.70
C LEU A 34 -7.32 -8.49 -9.92
N ALA A 35 -6.03 -8.39 -10.15
CA ALA A 35 -5.36 -7.10 -10.32
C ALA A 35 -3.96 -7.30 -10.86
N ASN A 36 -3.39 -6.21 -11.36
CA ASN A 36 -1.97 -6.13 -11.68
C ASN A 36 -1.27 -5.46 -10.51
N VAL A 37 -0.13 -5.99 -10.10
CA VAL A 37 0.64 -5.47 -8.97
C VAL A 37 2.00 -4.99 -9.48
N SER A 38 2.40 -3.81 -9.06
CA SER A 38 3.68 -3.23 -9.47
C SER A 38 4.84 -4.11 -9.04
N ARG A 39 5.73 -4.41 -9.98
CA ARG A 39 6.95 -5.16 -9.71
C ARG A 39 8.07 -4.17 -9.48
N SER A 40 8.45 -3.98 -8.21
CA SER A 40 9.44 -2.98 -7.81
C SER A 40 10.86 -3.39 -8.21
N SER A 41 11.64 -2.39 -8.58
CA SER A 41 13.06 -2.55 -8.86
C SER A 41 13.88 -2.25 -7.60
N ARG A 42 15.18 -2.48 -7.67
CA ARG A 42 16.10 -2.13 -6.61
C ARG A 42 16.09 -0.61 -6.33
N LYS A 43 15.96 0.19 -7.38
CA LYS A 43 15.87 1.66 -7.25
C LYS A 43 14.58 2.08 -6.52
N ASP A 44 13.46 1.44 -6.83
CA ASP A 44 12.20 1.70 -6.13
C ASP A 44 12.34 1.43 -4.63
N PHE A 45 12.98 0.32 -4.28
CA PHE A 45 13.26 -0.03 -2.89
C PHE A 45 14.15 1.01 -2.21
N ARG A 46 15.22 1.42 -2.88
CA ARG A 46 16.12 2.46 -2.36
C ARG A 46 15.36 3.75 -2.08
N ASN A 47 14.53 4.19 -3.03
CA ASN A 47 13.75 5.41 -2.87
C ASN A 47 12.80 5.32 -1.68
N ALA A 48 12.19 4.16 -1.46
CA ALA A 48 11.30 3.95 -0.31
C ALA A 48 12.07 4.03 1.01
N VAL A 49 13.25 3.42 1.08
CA VAL A 49 14.11 3.45 2.27
C VAL A 49 14.58 4.89 2.57
N VAL A 50 14.98 5.63 1.53
CA VAL A 50 15.41 7.03 1.70
C VAL A 50 14.26 7.87 2.26
N ALA A 51 13.06 7.72 1.72
CA ALA A 51 11.87 8.43 2.20
C ALA A 51 11.57 8.08 3.66
N ALA A 52 11.63 6.80 4.00
CA ALA A 52 11.39 6.34 5.37
C ALA A 52 12.41 6.89 6.35
N ARG A 53 13.68 6.87 6.00
CA ARG A 53 14.74 7.41 6.86
C ARG A 53 14.61 8.90 7.05
N LYS A 54 14.25 9.63 6.00
CA LYS A 54 14.02 11.08 6.07
C LYS A 54 12.88 11.43 7.01
N ALA A 55 11.83 10.63 7.05
CA ALA A 55 10.67 10.84 7.90
C ALA A 55 10.89 10.38 9.36
N GLN A 56 11.78 9.43 9.57
CA GLN A 56 11.97 8.75 10.85
C GLN A 56 12.27 9.71 12.01
N GLY A 57 13.15 10.70 11.78
CA GLY A 57 13.56 11.62 12.85
C GLY A 57 12.39 12.41 13.42
N GLY A 58 11.57 12.98 12.55
CA GLY A 58 10.39 13.75 12.98
C GLY A 58 9.35 12.86 13.67
N TRP A 59 9.12 11.68 13.13
CA TRP A 59 8.19 10.73 13.73
C TRP A 59 8.66 10.27 15.11
N ALA A 60 9.95 9.95 15.26
CA ALA A 60 10.50 9.49 16.53
C ALA A 60 10.39 10.58 17.62
N LYS A 61 10.46 11.84 17.24
CA LYS A 61 10.34 12.97 18.16
C LYS A 61 8.89 13.34 18.48
N SER A 62 7.93 12.79 17.75
CA SER A 62 6.51 13.06 17.99
C SER A 62 6.09 12.48 19.35
N SER A 63 5.15 13.16 20.02
CA SER A 63 4.67 12.69 21.32
C SER A 63 3.89 11.38 21.19
N ALA A 64 3.86 10.63 22.28
CA ALA A 64 3.05 9.41 22.34
C ALA A 64 1.57 9.73 22.11
N TYR A 65 1.11 10.86 22.61
CA TYR A 65 -0.26 11.30 22.41
C TYR A 65 -0.58 11.50 20.92
N LEU A 66 0.29 12.19 20.18
CA LEU A 66 0.08 12.41 18.76
C LEU A 66 0.09 11.09 17.97
N LYS A 67 1.04 10.22 18.27
CA LYS A 67 1.09 8.89 17.63
C LYS A 67 -0.16 8.10 17.91
N GLY A 68 -0.65 8.14 19.14
CA GLY A 68 -1.87 7.45 19.53
C GLY A 68 -3.09 7.97 18.78
N GLN A 69 -3.20 9.28 18.61
CA GLN A 69 -4.31 9.88 17.86
C GLN A 69 -4.30 9.46 16.40
N ILE A 70 -3.12 9.43 15.78
CA ILE A 70 -3.00 9.01 14.37
C ILE A 70 -3.41 7.53 14.22
N LEU A 71 -2.92 6.68 15.11
CA LEU A 71 -3.26 5.25 15.09
C LEU A 71 -4.75 5.01 15.35
N TYR A 72 -5.33 5.76 16.24
CA TYR A 72 -6.77 5.67 16.53
C TYR A 72 -7.58 6.03 15.28
N ARG A 73 -7.16 7.08 14.56
CA ARG A 73 -7.84 7.48 13.33
C ARG A 73 -7.71 6.42 12.25
N VAL A 74 -6.54 5.78 12.14
CA VAL A 74 -6.36 4.66 11.20
C VAL A 74 -7.35 3.54 11.53
N SER A 75 -7.50 3.22 12.80
CA SER A 75 -8.44 2.22 13.29
C SER A 75 -9.89 2.56 12.90
N GLU A 76 -10.30 3.81 13.10
CA GLU A 76 -11.63 4.25 12.73
C GLU A 76 -11.89 4.13 11.24
N MET A 77 -10.92 4.53 10.42
CA MET A 77 -11.05 4.44 8.97
C MET A 77 -11.13 3.00 8.49
N LEU A 78 -10.35 2.12 9.11
CA LEU A 78 -10.35 0.70 8.77
C LEU A 78 -11.70 0.07 9.15
N GLU A 79 -12.23 0.41 10.30
CA GLU A 79 -13.54 -0.07 10.74
C GLU A 79 -14.65 0.39 9.80
N GLY A 80 -14.60 1.65 9.35
CA GLY A 80 -15.57 2.18 8.41
C GLY A 80 -15.53 1.52 7.03
N ARG A 81 -14.43 0.82 6.71
CA ARG A 81 -14.26 0.10 5.44
C ARG A 81 -14.11 -1.40 5.64
N SER A 82 -14.55 -1.91 6.79
CA SER A 82 -14.33 -3.31 7.15
C SER A 82 -14.92 -4.29 6.12
N GLU A 83 -16.10 -4.01 5.59
CA GLU A 83 -16.72 -4.88 4.58
C GLU A 83 -15.88 -4.98 3.32
N GLN A 84 -15.36 -3.85 2.84
CA GLN A 84 -14.50 -3.82 1.66
C GLN A 84 -13.22 -4.59 1.90
N VAL A 85 -12.60 -4.40 3.05
CA VAL A 85 -11.34 -5.09 3.41
C VAL A 85 -11.57 -6.59 3.49
N ILE A 86 -12.64 -7.01 4.15
CA ILE A 86 -12.99 -8.44 4.27
C ILE A 86 -13.21 -9.04 2.89
N GLU A 87 -13.96 -8.37 2.03
CA GLU A 87 -14.26 -8.83 0.69
C GLU A 87 -12.98 -9.02 -0.14
N GLU A 88 -12.07 -8.06 -0.08
CA GLU A 88 -10.79 -8.15 -0.79
C GLU A 88 -9.90 -9.28 -0.26
N LEU A 89 -9.86 -9.45 1.06
CA LEU A 89 -9.11 -10.55 1.68
C LEU A 89 -9.67 -11.90 1.30
N MET A 90 -10.99 -12.04 1.28
CA MET A 90 -11.63 -13.29 0.89
C MET A 90 -11.35 -13.64 -0.56
N ALA A 91 -11.25 -12.65 -1.43
CA ALA A 91 -10.90 -12.88 -2.83
C ALA A 91 -9.48 -13.41 -3.00
N LEU A 92 -8.55 -13.04 -2.09
CA LEU A 92 -7.17 -13.49 -2.13
C LEU A 92 -6.96 -14.87 -1.51
N LEU A 93 -7.82 -15.25 -0.58
CA LEU A 93 -7.72 -16.51 0.12
C LEU A 93 -8.46 -17.62 -0.64
#